data_f0efdfb3e457e64bc15c9fcae8def1f3
#
_entry.id   f0efdfb3e457e64bc15c9fcae8def1f3
#
_cell.length_a   1.000
_cell.length_b   1.000
_cell.length_c   1.000
_cell.angle_alpha   90.00
_cell.angle_beta   90.00
_cell.angle_gamma   90.00
#
_symmetry.space_group_name_H-M   'P 1'
#
loop_
_entity.id
_entity.type
_entity.pdbx_description
1 polymer ?
#
loop_
_entity_poly.entity_id
_entity_poly.type
_entity_poly.pdbx_seq_one_letter_code
_entity_poly.pdbx_strand_id
1 'polypeptide(L)' 'MYMAEFKLRYGERKWYVRRIIEASSIEDAEEKAKRYAEGMNKGDVKWELSYVIESKRPLIVGDEEIKMLEGS' A
#
# COMPACT_ATOMS: atom_id res chain seq x y z
N MET A 1 -4.68 -13.16 1.86
CA MET A 1 -4.16 -11.88 2.38
C MET A 1 -3.33 -11.18 1.32
N TYR A 2 -3.50 -9.89 1.19
CA TYR A 2 -2.80 -9.11 0.18
C TYR A 2 -1.92 -8.07 0.83
N MET A 3 -0.83 -7.73 0.16
CA MET A 3 0.08 -6.69 0.62
C MET A 3 0.43 -5.81 -0.56
N ALA A 4 0.39 -4.51 -0.35
CA ALA A 4 0.82 -3.53 -1.35
C ALA A 4 2.09 -2.85 -0.88
N GLU A 5 3.00 -2.64 -1.82
CA GLU A 5 4.18 -1.84 -1.55
C GLU A 5 4.06 -0.54 -2.32
N PHE A 6 4.34 0.55 -1.63
CA PHE A 6 4.29 1.88 -2.22
C PHE A 6 5.67 2.50 -2.21
N LYS A 7 5.99 3.18 -3.29
CA LYS A 7 7.20 3.98 -3.37
C LYS A 7 6.82 5.40 -3.01
N LEU A 8 7.52 5.95 -2.03
CA LEU A 8 7.32 7.32 -1.61
C LEU A 8 8.52 8.15 -2.03
N ARG A 9 8.25 9.37 -2.42
CA ARG A 9 9.30 10.29 -2.86
C ARG A 9 9.05 11.68 -2.29
N TYR A 10 10.12 12.24 -1.76
CA TYR A 10 10.10 13.61 -1.25
C TYR A 10 11.40 14.27 -1.65
N GLY A 11 11.33 15.18 -2.63
CA GLY A 11 12.51 15.75 -3.21
C GLY A 11 13.36 14.67 -3.87
N GLU A 12 14.58 14.51 -3.41
CA GLU A 12 15.49 13.49 -3.92
C GLU A 12 15.48 12.22 -3.09
N ARG A 13 14.70 12.19 -2.03
CA ARG A 13 14.59 11.04 -1.16
C ARG A 13 13.55 10.07 -1.67
N LYS A 14 13.84 8.80 -1.54
CA LYS A 14 12.92 7.73 -1.90
C LYS A 14 12.94 6.68 -0.82
N TRP A 15 11.77 6.10 -0.53
CA TRP A 15 11.68 4.97 0.37
C TRP A 15 10.43 4.20 0.04
N TYR A 16 10.26 3.03 0.68
CA TYR A 16 9.14 2.15 0.40
C TYR A 16 8.41 1.84 1.69
N VAL A 17 7.10 1.74 1.60
CA VAL A 17 6.27 1.30 2.72
C VAL A 17 5.37 0.19 2.24
N ARG A 18 4.92 -0.64 3.15
CA ARG A 18 4.04 -1.75 2.86
C ARG A 18 2.77 -1.63 3.68
N ARG A 19 1.66 -2.06 3.08
CA ARG A 19 0.37 -2.03 3.75
C ARG A 19 -0.35 -3.33 3.47
N ILE A 20 -1.03 -3.85 4.48
CA ILE A 20 -1.86 -5.02 4.33
C ILE A 20 -3.20 -4.57 3.79
N ILE A 21 -3.70 -5.28 2.78
CA ILE A 21 -4.95 -4.93 2.12
C ILE A 21 -5.95 -6.05 2.33
N GLU A 22 -7.14 -5.68 2.77
CA GLU A 22 -8.26 -6.60 2.85
C GLU A 22 -9.05 -6.48 1.55
N ALA A 23 -9.06 -7.55 0.78
CA ALA A 23 -9.66 -7.51 -0.55
C ALA A 23 -10.15 -8.90 -0.93
N SER A 24 -11.05 -8.96 -1.89
CA SER A 24 -11.64 -10.21 -2.34
C SER A 24 -10.86 -10.85 -3.49
N SER A 25 -10.01 -10.10 -4.16
CA SER A 25 -9.22 -10.59 -5.29
C SER A 25 -8.01 -9.71 -5.47
N ILE A 26 -7.08 -10.16 -6.32
CA ILE A 26 -5.89 -9.35 -6.60
C ILE A 26 -6.28 -8.05 -7.32
N GLU A 27 -7.27 -8.11 -8.20
CA GLU A 27 -7.75 -6.91 -8.90
C GLU A 27 -8.36 -5.92 -7.93
N ASP A 28 -9.14 -6.42 -6.96
CA ASP A 28 -9.73 -5.57 -5.93
C ASP A 28 -8.64 -4.95 -5.07
N ALA A 29 -7.62 -5.74 -4.73
CA ALA A 29 -6.50 -5.25 -3.94
C ALA A 29 -5.74 -4.16 -4.68
N GLU A 30 -5.50 -4.34 -5.96
CA GLU A 30 -4.80 -3.34 -6.77
C GLU A 30 -5.60 -2.04 -6.83
N GLU A 31 -6.90 -2.14 -7.02
CA GLU A 31 -7.74 -0.96 -7.06
C GLU A 31 -7.73 -0.20 -5.76
N LYS A 32 -7.85 -0.92 -4.65
CA LYS A 32 -7.80 -0.30 -3.32
C LYS A 32 -6.46 0.35 -3.07
N ALA A 33 -5.38 -0.31 -3.47
CA ALA A 33 -4.04 0.25 -3.31
C ALA A 33 -3.87 1.53 -4.10
N LYS A 34 -4.37 1.56 -5.34
CA LYS A 34 -4.28 2.76 -6.16
C LYS A 34 -5.05 3.91 -5.55
N ARG A 35 -6.24 3.65 -5.03
CA ARG A 35 -7.04 4.69 -4.37
C ARG A 35 -6.34 5.21 -3.13
N TYR A 36 -5.70 4.32 -2.40
CA TYR A 36 -4.97 4.72 -1.21
C TYR A 36 -3.82 5.67 -1.58
N ALA A 37 -3.05 5.29 -2.60
CA ALA A 37 -1.96 6.13 -3.06
C ALA A 37 -2.45 7.50 -3.52
N GLU A 38 -3.55 7.52 -4.26
CA GLU A 38 -4.14 8.78 -4.72
C GLU A 38 -4.57 9.65 -3.54
N GLY A 39 -5.16 9.03 -2.52
CA GLY A 39 -5.58 9.76 -1.34
C GLY A 39 -4.42 10.33 -0.54
N MET A 40 -3.28 9.63 -0.55
CA MET A 40 -2.10 10.09 0.16
C MET A 40 -1.31 11.12 -0.61
N ASN A 41 -1.58 11.29 -1.89
CA ASN A 41 -0.88 12.24 -2.77
C ASN A 41 -1.42 13.66 -2.63
N LYS A 42 -1.49 14.16 -1.41
CA LYS A 42 -2.05 15.48 -1.14
C LYS A 42 -1.04 16.45 -0.56
N GLY A 43 0.19 16.02 -0.41
CA GLY A 43 1.23 16.85 0.18
C GLY A 43 2.48 16.81 -0.67
N ASP A 44 3.59 17.09 -0.01
CA ASP A 44 4.88 17.13 -0.70
C ASP A 44 5.42 15.74 -0.99
N VAL A 45 4.95 14.73 -0.29
CA VAL A 45 5.36 13.35 -0.49
C VAL A 45 4.50 12.73 -1.58
N LYS A 46 5.14 12.19 -2.59
CA LYS A 46 4.45 11.51 -3.70
C LYS A 46 4.37 10.03 -3.41
N TRP A 47 3.18 9.48 -3.54
CA TRP A 47 2.92 8.06 -3.35
C TRP A 47 2.65 7.42 -4.69
N GLU A 48 3.29 6.28 -4.91
CA GLU A 48 3.13 5.52 -6.14
C GLU A 48 3.04 4.05 -5.79
N LEU A 49 2.05 3.37 -6.32
CA LEU A 49 1.94 1.93 -6.11
C LEU A 49 3.06 1.23 -6.86
N SER A 50 3.84 0.45 -6.11
CA SER A 50 4.93 -0.33 -6.70
C SER A 50 4.40 -1.68 -7.18
N TYR A 51 3.80 -2.44 -6.26
CA TYR A 51 3.21 -3.73 -6.62
C TYR A 51 2.25 -4.19 -5.52
N VAL A 52 1.44 -5.19 -5.88
CA VAL A 52 0.56 -5.86 -4.94
C VAL A 52 0.82 -7.35 -5.09
N ILE A 53 0.91 -8.04 -3.97
CA ILE A 53 1.08 -9.50 -3.99
C ILE A 53 0.02 -10.14 -3.12
N GLU A 54 -0.28 -11.37 -3.42
CA GLU A 54 -1.13 -12.21 -2.58
C GLU A 54 -0.24 -13.18 -1.82
N SER A 55 -0.52 -13.35 -0.53
CA SER A 55 0.18 -14.29 0.30
C SER A 55 -0.80 -15.26 0.91
N LYS A 56 -0.46 -16.53 0.90
CA LYS A 56 -1.30 -17.58 1.53
C LYS A 56 -0.98 -17.73 3.00
N ARG A 57 0.04 -17.02 3.48
CA ARG A 57 0.45 -17.05 4.87
C ARG A 57 0.24 -15.68 5.47
N PRO A 58 0.02 -15.59 6.77
CA PRO A 58 -0.01 -14.28 7.43
C PRO A 58 1.31 -13.55 7.19
N LEU A 59 1.19 -12.27 6.87
CA LEU A 59 2.35 -11.43 6.64
C LEU A 59 2.75 -10.77 7.96
N ILE A 60 4.06 -10.73 8.21
CA ILE A 60 4.58 -10.07 9.39
C ILE A 60 5.11 -8.72 8.96
N VAL A 61 4.51 -7.66 9.51
CA VAL A 61 4.90 -6.28 9.20
C VAL A 61 5.07 -5.53 10.51
N GLY A 62 5.69 -4.37 10.46
CA GLY A 62 5.83 -3.53 11.64
C GLY A 62 4.50 -2.98 12.10
N ASP A 63 4.43 -2.53 13.33
CA ASP A 63 3.18 -2.06 13.92
C ASP A 63 2.51 -0.96 13.10
N GLU A 64 3.30 -0.04 12.58
CA GLU A 64 2.75 1.04 11.78
C GLU A 64 2.28 0.59 10.41
N GLU A 65 2.69 -0.61 9.99
CA GLU A 65 2.30 -1.17 8.70
C GLU A 65 1.11 -2.11 8.80
N ILE A 66 0.65 -2.37 10.02
CA ILE A 66 -0.47 -3.27 10.24
C ILE A 66 -1.80 -2.63 9.83
N LYS A 67 -1.81 -1.34 9.62
CA LYS A 67 -3.03 -0.66 9.23
C LYS A 67 -3.58 -1.23 7.94
N MET A 68 -4.86 -1.58 7.97
CA MET A 68 -5.54 -2.08 6.79
C MET A 68 -5.92 -0.93 5.88
N LEU A 69 -5.84 -1.17 4.59
CA LEU A 69 -6.28 -0.18 3.60
C LEU A 69 -7.76 -0.34 3.30
N GLU A 70 -8.53 -0.52 4.34
CA GLU A 70 -9.95 -0.78 4.23
C GLU A 70 -10.71 0.52 4.16
N GLY A 71 -11.77 0.51 3.38
CA GLY A 71 -12.73 1.59 3.37
C GLY A 71 -12.18 2.98 3.16
N SER A 72 -10.93 3.06 2.90
CA SER A 72 -10.31 4.36 2.74
C SER A 72 -10.33 4.78 1.30
#